data_993e37b0cbc1c7c4489eb9b2ccc1d027
#
_entry.id   993e37b0cbc1c7c4489eb9b2ccc1d027
#
_cell.length_a   1.000
_cell.length_b   1.000
_cell.length_c   1.000
_cell.angle_alpha   90.00
_cell.angle_beta   90.00
_cell.angle_gamma   90.00
#
_symmetry.space_group_name_H-M   'P 1'
#
loop_
_entity.id
_entity.type
_entity.pdbx_description
1 polymer ?
#
loop_
_entity_poly.entity_id
_entity_poly.type
_entity_poly.pdbx_seq_one_letter_code
_entity_poly.pdbx_strand_id
1 'polypeptide(L)'
;EKRELIVNFKGNSELTTEIDHQQALKKAIDMVVSFLKDVLGSESASITLVCIPASLKKHTERRFRNFSEQVCAQTGLQNAYDAFSYTTEKDEDGDEIDTLHIDESFFKGKKVLLFDDMIATGGSISRFAEKLKAMGASVIGALALGKKISDGYDQKI
;
A
#
# COMPACT_ATOMS: atom_id res chain seq x y z
N GLU A 1 13.25 -1.61 -15.45
CA GLU A 1 11.96 -2.26 -15.56
C GLU A 1 11.14 -2.15 -14.28
N LYS A 2 11.61 -2.79 -13.23
CA LYS A 2 10.92 -2.78 -11.95
C LYS A 2 10.85 -1.38 -11.35
N ARG A 3 11.95 -0.64 -11.49
CA ARG A 3 12.03 0.75 -11.03
C ARG A 3 11.04 1.63 -11.79
N GLU A 4 10.95 1.45 -13.09
CA GLU A 4 10.02 2.18 -13.93
C GLU A 4 8.57 1.86 -13.55
N LEU A 5 8.28 0.58 -13.29
CA LEU A 5 6.97 0.16 -12.82
C LEU A 5 6.58 0.89 -11.54
N ILE A 6 7.49 0.96 -10.57
CA ILE A 6 7.23 1.62 -9.28
C ILE A 6 6.99 3.12 -9.46
N VAL A 7 7.83 3.78 -10.26
CA VAL A 7 7.69 5.21 -10.52
C VAL A 7 6.34 5.49 -11.17
N ASN A 8 5.99 4.72 -12.17
CA ASN A 8 4.72 4.90 -12.88
C ASN A 8 3.52 4.53 -12.02
N PHE A 9 3.67 3.52 -11.17
CA PHE A 9 2.63 3.15 -10.22
C PHE A 9 2.33 4.30 -9.25
N LYS A 10 3.35 4.96 -8.74
CA LYS A 10 3.16 6.12 -7.87
C LYS A 10 2.42 7.25 -8.57
N GLY A 11 2.73 7.46 -9.84
CA GLY A 11 2.03 8.44 -10.67
C GLY A 11 2.20 9.88 -10.26
N ASN A 12 3.18 10.21 -9.42
CA ASN A 12 3.42 11.56 -8.94
C ASN A 12 4.68 12.19 -9.53
N SER A 13 5.30 11.55 -10.50
CA SER A 13 6.43 12.09 -11.24
C SER A 13 5.92 12.92 -12.41
N GLU A 14 6.57 14.05 -12.69
CA GLU A 14 6.25 14.87 -13.85
C GLU A 14 6.51 14.13 -15.17
N LEU A 15 7.35 13.09 -15.13
CA LEU A 15 7.66 12.28 -16.29
C LEU A 15 6.67 11.16 -16.52
N THR A 16 5.76 10.93 -15.59
CA THR A 16 4.77 9.86 -15.70
C THR A 16 3.50 10.38 -16.37
N THR A 17 3.17 9.83 -17.53
CA THR A 17 1.91 10.15 -18.19
C THR A 17 0.76 9.38 -17.52
N GLU A 18 -0.47 9.83 -17.77
CA GLU A 18 -1.63 9.12 -17.25
C GLU A 18 -1.74 7.71 -17.83
N ILE A 19 -1.38 7.55 -19.10
CA ILE A 19 -1.37 6.22 -19.74
C ILE A 19 -0.35 5.32 -19.05
N ASP A 20 0.86 5.82 -18.78
CA ASP A 20 1.89 5.06 -18.10
C ASP A 20 1.46 4.65 -16.69
N HIS A 21 0.80 5.56 -15.98
CA HIS A 21 0.29 5.27 -14.64
C HIS A 21 -0.77 4.17 -14.69
N GLN A 22 -1.72 4.25 -15.61
CA GLN A 22 -2.79 3.25 -15.74
C GLN A 22 -2.23 1.87 -16.14
N GLN A 23 -1.24 1.84 -17.01
CA GLN A 23 -0.58 0.58 -17.39
C GLN A 23 0.18 -0.03 -16.22
N ALA A 24 0.89 0.79 -15.46
CA ALA A 24 1.62 0.34 -14.27
C ALA A 24 0.66 -0.17 -13.20
N LEU A 25 -0.45 0.51 -13.00
CA LEU A 25 -1.48 0.12 -12.06
C LEU A 25 -2.05 -1.25 -12.43
N LYS A 26 -2.42 -1.44 -13.69
CA LYS A 26 -2.94 -2.72 -14.16
C LYS A 26 -1.93 -3.85 -13.98
N LYS A 27 -0.67 -3.60 -14.33
CA LYS A 27 0.39 -4.59 -14.18
C LYS A 27 0.59 -4.97 -12.71
N ALA A 28 0.61 -3.98 -11.82
CA ALA A 28 0.75 -4.22 -10.40
C ALA A 28 -0.41 -5.04 -9.85
N ILE A 29 -1.64 -4.70 -10.25
CA ILE A 29 -2.83 -5.46 -9.84
C ILE A 29 -2.71 -6.92 -10.29
N ASP A 30 -2.39 -7.15 -11.55
CA ASP A 30 -2.29 -8.50 -12.10
C ASP A 30 -1.22 -9.32 -11.38
N MET A 31 -0.06 -8.73 -11.11
CA MET A 31 1.03 -9.40 -10.41
C MET A 31 0.64 -9.78 -8.98
N VAL A 32 0.05 -8.85 -8.27
CA VAL A 32 -0.32 -9.04 -6.86
C VAL A 32 -1.47 -10.05 -6.75
N VAL A 33 -2.47 -9.93 -7.60
CA VAL A 33 -3.60 -10.88 -7.61
C VAL A 33 -3.12 -12.30 -7.87
N SER A 34 -2.28 -12.47 -8.89
CA SER A 34 -1.74 -13.80 -9.22
C SER A 34 -0.96 -14.40 -8.05
N PHE A 35 -0.10 -13.61 -7.45
CA PHE A 35 0.70 -14.04 -6.30
C PHE A 35 -0.19 -14.43 -5.11
N LEU A 36 -1.16 -13.59 -4.78
CA LEU A 36 -2.01 -13.83 -3.63
C LEU A 36 -2.93 -15.03 -3.81
N LYS A 37 -3.43 -15.27 -5.02
CA LYS A 37 -4.23 -16.45 -5.30
C LYS A 37 -3.43 -17.73 -5.08
N ASP A 38 -2.15 -17.72 -5.46
CA ASP A 38 -1.29 -18.88 -5.28
C ASP A 38 -0.95 -19.12 -3.80
N VAL A 39 -0.74 -18.04 -3.05
CA VAL A 39 -0.25 -18.13 -1.66
C VAL A 39 -1.39 -18.32 -0.66
N LEU A 40 -2.49 -17.58 -0.81
CA LEU A 40 -3.57 -17.55 0.19
C LEU A 40 -4.70 -18.54 -0.11
N GLY A 41 -4.98 -18.79 -1.37
CA GLY A 41 -6.06 -19.69 -1.74
C GLY A 41 -7.39 -19.32 -1.10
N SER A 42 -7.99 -20.26 -0.38
CA SER A 42 -9.28 -20.05 0.26
C SER A 42 -9.23 -19.21 1.54
N GLU A 43 -8.04 -18.91 2.05
CA GLU A 43 -7.88 -18.12 3.28
C GLU A 43 -8.08 -16.63 3.08
N SER A 44 -8.09 -16.17 1.83
CA SER A 44 -8.17 -14.74 1.52
C SER A 44 -9.38 -14.05 2.13
N ALA A 45 -10.52 -14.72 2.25
CA ALA A 45 -11.72 -14.11 2.81
C ALA A 45 -11.58 -13.69 4.28
N SER A 46 -10.63 -14.28 5.01
CA SER A 46 -10.38 -13.97 6.42
C SER A 46 -9.26 -12.96 6.62
N ILE A 47 -8.66 -12.48 5.54
CA ILE A 47 -7.50 -11.59 5.59
C ILE A 47 -7.89 -10.22 5.02
N THR A 48 -7.36 -9.17 5.63
CA THR A 48 -7.62 -7.78 5.23
C THR A 48 -6.37 -7.18 4.60
N LEU A 49 -6.52 -6.64 3.40
CA LEU A 49 -5.43 -5.94 2.71
C LEU A 49 -5.32 -4.52 3.26
N VAL A 50 -4.11 -4.15 3.67
CA VAL A 50 -3.80 -2.82 4.16
C VAL A 50 -2.69 -2.23 3.29
N CYS A 51 -3.03 -1.27 2.44
CA CYS A 51 -2.03 -0.52 1.69
C CYS A 51 -1.51 0.60 2.59
N ILE A 52 -0.19 0.70 2.73
CA ILE A 52 0.41 1.68 3.63
C ILE A 52 0.18 3.08 3.08
N PRO A 53 -0.56 3.94 3.81
CA PRO A 53 -0.92 5.26 3.29
C PRO A 53 0.30 6.16 3.11
N ALA A 54 0.25 7.00 2.09
CA ALA A 54 1.23 8.05 1.89
C ALA A 54 0.95 9.22 2.82
N SER A 55 1.92 10.12 2.96
CA SER A 55 1.75 11.31 3.80
C SER A 55 0.71 12.28 3.25
N LEU A 56 0.52 12.31 1.94
CA LEU A 56 -0.49 13.15 1.30
C LEU A 56 -1.67 12.32 0.82
N LYS A 57 -2.87 12.79 1.12
CA LYS A 57 -4.12 12.15 0.71
C LYS A 57 -4.15 11.86 -0.79
N LYS A 58 -3.77 12.84 -1.60
CA LYS A 58 -3.80 12.70 -3.07
C LYS A 58 -2.92 11.56 -3.57
N HIS A 59 -1.79 11.33 -2.91
CA HIS A 59 -0.89 10.24 -3.28
C HIS A 59 -1.47 8.87 -2.91
N THR A 60 -2.09 8.79 -1.74
CA THR A 60 -2.76 7.55 -1.31
C THR A 60 -3.90 7.19 -2.25
N GLU A 61 -4.73 8.17 -2.61
CA GLU A 61 -5.83 7.94 -3.54
C GLU A 61 -5.34 7.47 -4.90
N ARG A 62 -4.34 8.15 -5.43
CA ARG A 62 -3.81 7.85 -6.76
C ARG A 62 -3.16 6.46 -6.81
N ARG A 63 -2.42 6.08 -5.78
CA ARG A 63 -1.73 4.78 -5.73
C ARG A 63 -2.67 3.64 -5.38
N PHE A 64 -3.53 3.82 -4.40
CA PHE A 64 -4.13 2.68 -3.72
C PHE A 64 -5.64 2.56 -3.81
N ARG A 65 -6.36 3.60 -4.20
CA ARG A 65 -7.81 3.52 -4.23
C ARG A 65 -8.30 2.43 -5.18
N ASN A 66 -7.97 2.57 -6.45
CA ASN A 66 -8.36 1.58 -7.45
C ASN A 66 -7.60 0.27 -7.27
N PHE A 67 -6.32 0.35 -6.89
CA PHE A 67 -5.49 -0.83 -6.66
C PHE A 67 -6.11 -1.74 -5.60
N SER A 68 -6.42 -1.20 -4.43
CA SER A 68 -6.97 -2.01 -3.34
C SER A 68 -8.33 -2.57 -3.68
N GLU A 69 -9.17 -1.78 -4.35
CA GLU A 69 -10.50 -2.21 -4.77
C GLU A 69 -10.41 -3.40 -5.73
N GLN A 70 -9.56 -3.32 -6.75
CA GLN A 70 -9.41 -4.37 -7.74
C GLN A 70 -8.76 -5.63 -7.17
N VAL A 71 -7.71 -5.47 -6.36
CA VAL A 71 -7.05 -6.61 -5.75
C VAL A 71 -8.02 -7.36 -4.84
N CYS A 72 -8.76 -6.65 -4.01
CA CYS A 72 -9.70 -7.27 -3.08
C CYS A 72 -10.87 -7.92 -3.83
N ALA A 73 -11.39 -7.28 -4.87
CA ALA A 73 -12.47 -7.85 -5.68
C ALA A 73 -12.05 -9.17 -6.34
N GLN A 74 -10.81 -9.27 -6.79
CA GLN A 74 -10.33 -10.45 -7.50
C GLN A 74 -9.81 -11.56 -6.60
N THR A 75 -9.42 -11.25 -5.37
CA THR A 75 -8.87 -12.24 -4.43
C THR A 75 -9.83 -12.65 -3.33
N GLY A 76 -10.83 -11.83 -3.04
CA GLY A 76 -11.72 -12.04 -1.91
C GLY A 76 -11.21 -11.45 -0.59
N LEU A 77 -10.05 -10.78 -0.60
CA LEU A 77 -9.54 -10.09 0.58
C LEU A 77 -10.51 -8.98 1.01
N GLN A 78 -10.57 -8.73 2.30
CA GLN A 78 -11.26 -7.55 2.83
C GLN A 78 -10.39 -6.33 2.58
N ASN A 79 -11.02 -5.17 2.34
CA ASN A 79 -10.30 -3.95 2.01
C ASN A 79 -10.32 -2.98 3.18
N ALA A 80 -9.15 -2.56 3.64
CA ALA A 80 -9.02 -1.60 4.73
C ALA A 80 -8.93 -0.14 4.26
N TYR A 81 -9.09 0.11 2.95
CA TYR A 81 -8.87 1.45 2.40
C TYR A 81 -9.68 2.53 3.15
N ASP A 82 -10.95 2.26 3.41
CA ASP A 82 -11.84 3.24 4.04
C ASP A 82 -11.66 3.37 5.57
N ALA A 83 -10.79 2.55 6.15
CA ALA A 83 -10.42 2.70 7.57
C ALA A 83 -9.44 3.86 7.79
N PHE A 84 -8.92 4.42 6.72
CA PHE A 84 -7.99 5.55 6.74
C PHE A 84 -8.67 6.79 6.18
N SER A 85 -8.45 7.93 6.81
CA SER A 85 -8.96 9.21 6.34
C SER A 85 -7.95 10.30 6.65
N TYR A 86 -8.16 11.49 6.07
CA TYR A 86 -7.25 12.61 6.27
C TYR A 86 -8.01 13.87 6.60
N THR A 87 -7.40 14.71 7.44
CA THR A 87 -7.80 16.11 7.57
C THR A 87 -6.70 16.95 6.94
N THR A 88 -7.09 17.98 6.20
CA THR A 88 -6.14 18.83 5.49
C THR A 88 -6.20 20.24 6.04
N GLU A 89 -5.03 20.78 6.38
CA GLU A 89 -4.87 22.15 6.85
C GLU A 89 -3.81 22.82 5.99
N LYS A 90 -3.74 24.17 6.07
CA LYS A 90 -2.67 24.91 5.41
C LYS A 90 -1.74 25.45 6.48
N ASP A 91 -0.43 25.35 6.23
CA ASP A 91 0.57 25.94 7.11
C ASP A 91 0.70 27.45 6.85
N GLU A 92 1.67 28.09 7.52
CA GLU A 92 1.91 29.53 7.40
C GLU A 92 2.28 29.95 5.98
N ASP A 93 2.92 29.06 5.23
CA ASP A 93 3.35 29.30 3.85
C ASP A 93 2.26 28.96 2.83
N GLY A 94 1.10 28.50 3.29
CA GLY A 94 0.01 28.12 2.41
C GLY A 94 0.09 26.70 1.86
N ASP A 95 1.08 25.93 2.30
CA ASP A 95 1.23 24.53 1.88
C ASP A 95 0.24 23.65 2.63
N GLU A 96 -0.27 22.64 1.93
CA GLU A 96 -1.21 21.70 2.52
C GLU A 96 -0.48 20.70 3.40
N ILE A 97 -1.03 20.49 4.61
CA ILE A 97 -0.58 19.47 5.53
C ILE A 97 -1.74 18.52 5.76
N ASP A 98 -1.53 17.26 5.40
CA ASP A 98 -2.52 16.22 5.64
C ASP A 98 -2.17 15.45 6.91
N THR A 99 -3.18 15.22 7.72
CA THR A 99 -3.05 14.40 8.92
C THR A 99 -3.85 13.12 8.73
N LEU A 100 -3.17 11.99 8.86
CA LEU A 100 -3.80 10.68 8.72
C LEU A 100 -4.55 10.30 9.98
N HIS A 101 -5.77 9.81 9.81
CA HIS A 101 -6.60 9.26 10.88
C HIS A 101 -6.91 7.81 10.55
N ILE A 102 -6.82 6.97 11.57
CA ILE A 102 -7.07 5.53 11.44
C ILE A 102 -8.26 5.13 12.30
N ASP A 103 -9.20 4.42 11.73
CA ASP A 103 -10.30 3.84 12.48
C ASP A 103 -9.78 2.62 13.25
N GLU A 104 -9.35 2.85 14.48
CA GLU A 104 -8.70 1.82 15.30
C GLU A 104 -9.61 0.63 15.55
N SER A 105 -10.90 0.88 15.74
CA SER A 105 -11.86 -0.19 16.01
C SER A 105 -11.98 -1.17 14.85
N PHE A 106 -11.74 -0.71 13.62
CA PHE A 106 -11.78 -1.57 12.45
C PHE A 106 -10.75 -2.70 12.55
N PHE A 107 -9.58 -2.41 13.10
CA PHE A 107 -8.45 -3.35 13.08
C PHE A 107 -8.46 -4.38 14.20
N LYS A 108 -9.30 -4.19 15.19
CA LYS A 108 -9.36 -5.13 16.31
C LYS A 108 -9.73 -6.53 15.84
N GLY A 109 -8.87 -7.49 16.11
CA GLY A 109 -9.10 -8.88 15.74
C GLY A 109 -8.89 -9.20 14.26
N LYS A 110 -8.44 -8.26 13.45
CA LYS A 110 -8.21 -8.47 12.02
C LYS A 110 -6.87 -9.12 11.77
N LYS A 111 -6.84 -10.01 10.78
CA LYS A 111 -5.59 -10.51 10.22
C LYS A 111 -5.27 -9.64 9.03
N VAL A 112 -4.14 -8.96 9.04
CA VAL A 112 -3.82 -7.99 8.00
C VAL A 112 -2.58 -8.39 7.20
N LEU A 113 -2.64 -8.14 5.91
CA LEU A 113 -1.52 -8.24 4.99
C LEU A 113 -1.20 -6.83 4.53
N LEU A 114 0.03 -6.39 4.78
CA LEU A 114 0.46 -5.04 4.39
C LEU A 114 0.94 -5.02 2.95
N PHE A 115 0.67 -3.94 2.26
CA PHE A 115 1.19 -3.71 0.91
C PHE A 115 1.75 -2.30 0.81
N ASP A 116 2.92 -2.18 0.19
CA ASP A 116 3.48 -0.91 -0.23
C ASP A 116 4.12 -1.08 -1.60
N ASP A 117 4.37 0.04 -2.29
CA ASP A 117 4.99 -0.04 -3.62
C ASP A 117 6.46 -0.44 -3.52
N MET A 118 7.14 -0.01 -2.47
CA MET A 118 8.56 -0.32 -2.28
C MET A 118 8.90 -0.49 -0.80
N ILE A 119 9.70 -1.50 -0.51
CA ILE A 119 10.34 -1.65 0.80
C ILE A 119 11.73 -1.05 0.70
N ALA A 120 11.98 0.07 1.41
CA ALA A 120 13.29 0.72 1.42
C ALA A 120 14.23 0.06 2.42
N THR A 121 13.97 0.28 3.72
CA THR A 121 14.79 -0.29 4.78
C THR A 121 14.02 -1.29 5.65
N GLY A 122 12.73 -1.43 5.40
CA GLY A 122 11.83 -2.20 6.25
C GLY A 122 11.35 -1.43 7.47
N GLY A 123 11.97 -0.29 7.80
CA GLY A 123 11.61 0.48 8.98
C GLY A 123 10.20 1.05 8.93
N SER A 124 9.79 1.61 7.79
CA SER A 124 8.45 2.17 7.63
C SER A 124 7.37 1.11 7.78
N ILE A 125 7.57 -0.04 7.14
CA ILE A 125 6.63 -1.16 7.24
C ILE A 125 6.57 -1.68 8.66
N SER A 126 7.72 -1.84 9.32
CA SER A 126 7.78 -2.32 10.69
C SER A 126 7.06 -1.38 11.66
N ARG A 127 7.27 -0.07 11.52
CA ARG A 127 6.58 0.92 12.36
C ARG A 127 5.07 0.89 12.15
N PHE A 128 4.64 0.77 10.90
CA PHE A 128 3.22 0.71 10.59
C PHE A 128 2.60 -0.58 11.13
N ALA A 129 3.31 -1.71 10.98
CA ALA A 129 2.88 -3.00 11.52
C ALA A 129 2.69 -2.91 13.04
N GLU A 130 3.64 -2.30 13.75
CA GLU A 130 3.55 -2.14 15.20
C GLU A 130 2.34 -1.26 15.59
N LYS A 131 2.07 -0.23 14.81
CA LYS A 131 0.90 0.62 15.03
C LYS A 131 -0.40 -0.19 14.93
N LEU A 132 -0.53 -1.03 13.90
CA LEU A 132 -1.72 -1.86 13.73
C LEU A 132 -1.82 -2.96 14.81
N LYS A 133 -0.71 -3.52 15.22
CA LYS A 133 -0.70 -4.49 16.33
C LYS A 133 -1.21 -3.86 17.62
N ALA A 134 -0.81 -2.61 17.89
CA ALA A 134 -1.29 -1.88 19.05
C ALA A 134 -2.80 -1.65 19.02
N MET A 135 -3.41 -1.68 17.84
CA MET A 135 -4.86 -1.55 17.66
C MET A 135 -5.58 -2.91 17.73
N GLY A 136 -4.84 -3.99 17.93
CA GLY A 136 -5.43 -5.32 18.07
C GLY A 136 -5.42 -6.16 16.81
N ALA A 137 -4.68 -5.75 15.77
CA ALA A 137 -4.55 -6.52 14.54
C ALA A 137 -3.38 -7.50 14.62
N SER A 138 -3.48 -8.59 13.86
CA SER A 138 -2.39 -9.54 13.66
C SER A 138 -1.83 -9.32 12.25
N VAL A 139 -0.57 -8.92 12.16
CA VAL A 139 0.08 -8.69 10.87
C VAL A 139 0.69 -10.01 10.41
N ILE A 140 0.15 -10.58 9.34
CA ILE A 140 0.58 -11.89 8.85
C ILE A 140 1.72 -11.81 7.83
N GLY A 141 1.95 -10.64 7.26
CA GLY A 141 3.04 -10.46 6.30
C GLY A 141 2.97 -9.11 5.62
N ALA A 142 3.94 -8.86 4.76
CA ALA A 142 4.03 -7.65 3.98
C ALA A 142 4.47 -7.98 2.56
N LEU A 143 3.95 -7.22 1.61
CA LEU A 143 4.19 -7.43 0.19
C LEU A 143 4.52 -6.09 -0.46
N ALA A 144 5.41 -6.10 -1.44
CA ALA A 144 5.79 -4.89 -2.17
C ALA A 144 6.11 -5.23 -3.61
N LEU A 145 6.03 -4.24 -4.50
CA LEU A 145 6.41 -4.40 -5.89
C LEU A 145 7.93 -4.50 -6.06
N GLY A 146 8.67 -3.89 -5.13
CA GLY A 146 10.12 -3.94 -5.18
C GLY A 146 10.75 -3.65 -3.83
N LYS A 147 12.06 -3.88 -3.75
CA LYS A 147 12.85 -3.61 -2.57
C LYS A 147 13.99 -2.69 -2.95
N LYS A 148 14.20 -1.63 -2.17
CA LYS A 148 15.30 -0.72 -2.41
C LYS A 148 16.61 -1.37 -1.98
N ILE A 149 17.61 -1.31 -2.85
CA ILE A 149 18.97 -1.72 -2.53
C ILE A 149 19.62 -0.54 -1.80
N SER A 150 20.10 -0.79 -0.60
CA SER A 150 20.82 0.21 0.17
C SER A 150 22.31 -0.15 0.21
N ASP A 151 23.16 0.88 0.34
CA ASP A 151 24.61 0.75 0.49
C ASP A 151 25.30 -0.03 -0.65
N GLY A 152 24.69 -0.05 -1.83
CA GLY A 152 25.25 -0.73 -2.97
C GLY A 152 25.23 -2.25 -2.89
N TYR A 153 24.62 -2.81 -1.89
CA TYR A 153 24.48 -4.25 -1.79
C TYR A 153 23.30 -4.72 -2.62
N ASP A 154 23.57 -5.70 -3.44
CA ASP A 154 22.53 -6.41 -4.14
C ASP A 154 21.88 -7.38 -3.16
N GLN A 155 20.71 -7.03 -2.71
CA GLN A 155 19.98 -7.89 -1.79
C GLN A 155 19.23 -8.93 -2.59
N LYS A 156 19.81 -10.08 -2.67
CA LYS A 156 19.14 -11.23 -3.27
C LYS A 156 18.02 -11.68 -2.37
N ILE A 157 16.90 -11.76 -2.95
CA ILE A 157 15.71 -12.27 -2.27
C ILE A 157 15.57 -13.73 -2.60
#